data_eee93a10d483f82fcfd0d6948eab8426
#
_entry.id   eee93a10d483f82fcfd0d6948eab8426
#
_cell.length_a   1.000
_cell.length_b   1.000
_cell.length_c   1.000
_cell.angle_alpha   90.00
_cell.angle_beta   90.00
_cell.angle_gamma   90.00
#
_symmetry.space_group_name_H-M   'P 1'
#
loop_
_entity.id
_entity.type
_entity.pdbx_description
1 polymer ?
#
loop_
_entity_poly.entity_id
_entity_poly.type
_entity_poly.pdbx_seq_one_letter_code
_entity_poly.pdbx_strand_id
1 'polypeptide(L)'
;IGIGFLHDGITQIVDNGYENVQLIIPSSGTSFEIGATAIFKGAKHPNAAKLWVEYALSPECVELAAKNGSYQFLVIDNAKQPEQAAEFGLDPENVMDYDFEDAKNNIKTYVEEVMNALGGGDDRFKTE
;
A
#
# COMPACT_ATOMS: atom_id res chain seq x y z
N ILE A 1 -4.39 15.79 12.15
CA ILE A 1 -4.19 14.34 12.07
C ILE A 1 -4.66 13.89 10.70
N GLY A 2 -3.83 13.11 10.00
CA GLY A 2 -4.16 12.48 8.73
C GLY A 2 -4.15 10.96 8.88
N ILE A 3 -4.89 10.27 8.02
CA ILE A 3 -4.87 8.82 7.90
C ILE A 3 -4.40 8.51 6.49
N GLY A 4 -3.42 7.64 6.35
CA GLY A 4 -2.84 7.27 5.07
C GLY A 4 -1.94 6.05 5.20
N PHE A 5 -1.33 5.66 4.11
CA PHE A 5 -0.35 4.59 4.13
C PHE A 5 0.94 5.04 4.84
N LEU A 6 1.52 4.16 5.64
CA LEU A 6 2.74 4.47 6.39
C LEU A 6 3.91 4.82 5.46
N HIS A 7 4.06 4.10 4.37
CA HIS A 7 5.13 4.37 3.39
C HIS A 7 5.00 5.74 2.70
N ASP A 8 3.77 6.23 2.47
CA ASP A 8 3.55 7.58 1.95
C ASP A 8 3.97 8.65 2.98
N GLY A 9 3.73 8.38 4.25
CA GLY A 9 4.21 9.25 5.34
C GLY A 9 5.73 9.32 5.40
N ILE A 10 6.43 8.20 5.16
CA ILE A 10 7.90 8.19 5.06
C ILE A 10 8.36 9.08 3.90
N THR A 11 7.72 8.98 2.73
CA THR A 11 8.01 9.83 1.57
C THR A 11 7.87 11.31 1.90
N GLN A 12 6.84 11.70 2.68
CA GLN A 12 6.68 13.10 3.10
C GLN A 12 7.85 13.59 3.96
N ILE A 13 8.35 12.75 4.85
CA ILE A 13 9.43 13.13 5.76
C ILE A 13 10.78 13.09 5.02
N VAL A 14 11.08 12.00 4.33
CA VAL A 14 12.41 11.77 3.74
C VAL A 14 12.62 12.57 2.47
N ASP A 15 11.68 12.50 1.54
CA ASP A 15 11.86 13.09 0.21
C ASP A 15 11.36 14.55 0.15
N ASN A 16 10.26 14.85 0.84
CA ASN A 16 9.67 16.19 0.84
C ASN A 16 10.15 17.07 1.99
N GLY A 17 10.90 16.52 2.95
CA GLY A 17 11.55 17.28 4.02
C GLY A 17 10.59 17.90 5.05
N TYR A 18 9.41 17.31 5.27
CA TYR A 18 8.47 17.80 6.29
C TYR A 18 8.89 17.38 7.69
N GLU A 19 9.69 18.22 8.36
CA GLU A 19 10.21 17.97 9.70
C GLU A 19 9.12 17.96 10.81
N ASN A 20 7.97 18.55 10.55
CA ASN A 20 6.83 18.65 11.47
C ASN A 20 5.80 17.52 11.30
N VAL A 21 6.08 16.53 10.45
CA VAL A 21 5.26 15.34 10.28
C VAL A 21 5.82 14.22 11.17
N GLN A 22 4.94 13.55 11.89
CA GLN A 22 5.27 12.38 12.69
C GLN A 22 4.40 11.20 12.25
N LEU A 23 5.02 10.06 11.98
CA LEU A 23 4.32 8.80 11.77
C LEU A 23 3.91 8.19 13.12
N ILE A 24 2.66 7.79 13.20
CA ILE A 24 2.13 7.06 14.35
C ILE A 24 1.68 5.69 13.87
N ILE A 25 2.35 4.66 14.35
CA ILE A 25 2.03 3.26 14.06
C ILE A 25 1.18 2.74 15.22
N PRO A 26 -0.08 2.34 15.00
CA PRO A 26 -0.92 1.82 16.07
C PRO A 26 -0.34 0.54 16.66
N SER A 27 -0.33 0.43 17.98
CA SER A 27 0.11 -0.79 18.69
C SER A 27 -0.85 -1.97 18.48
N SER A 28 -2.07 -1.70 18.04
CA SER A 28 -3.07 -2.70 17.68
C SER A 28 -2.85 -3.33 16.30
N GLY A 29 -1.82 -2.88 15.58
CA GLY A 29 -1.59 -3.27 14.20
C GLY A 29 -2.24 -2.35 13.18
N THR A 30 -1.85 -2.52 11.93
CA THR A 30 -2.39 -1.78 10.77
C THR A 30 -3.09 -2.73 9.82
N SER A 31 -3.98 -2.21 8.99
CA SER A 31 -4.43 -2.94 7.81
C SER A 31 -3.31 -3.01 6.76
N PHE A 32 -3.44 -3.93 5.83
CA PHE A 32 -2.48 -4.09 4.75
C PHE A 32 -3.19 -4.46 3.45
N GLU A 33 -2.53 -4.20 2.34
CA GLU A 33 -2.90 -4.74 1.03
C GLU A 33 -1.64 -5.21 0.29
N ILE A 34 -1.82 -6.15 -0.61
CA ILE A 34 -0.73 -6.67 -1.44
C ILE A 34 -1.04 -6.32 -2.89
N GLY A 35 -0.16 -5.50 -3.49
CA GLY A 35 -0.21 -5.19 -4.90
C GLY A 35 -0.04 -6.45 -5.75
N ALA A 36 -0.77 -6.55 -6.84
CA ALA A 36 -0.74 -7.71 -7.71
C ALA A 36 -0.63 -7.32 -9.18
N THR A 37 -0.03 -8.21 -9.97
CA THR A 37 -0.01 -8.12 -11.42
C THR A 37 -0.60 -9.39 -12.03
N ALA A 38 -1.25 -9.27 -13.17
CA ALA A 38 -1.87 -10.41 -13.85
C ALA A 38 -1.80 -10.28 -15.37
N ILE A 39 -1.88 -11.41 -16.04
CA ILE A 39 -1.97 -11.49 -17.51
C ILE A 39 -3.42 -11.72 -17.90
N PHE A 40 -3.98 -10.84 -18.72
CA PHE A 40 -5.35 -10.99 -19.20
C PHE A 40 -5.50 -12.26 -20.04
N LYS A 41 -6.61 -12.97 -19.86
CA LYS A 41 -6.99 -14.08 -20.74
C LYS A 41 -7.16 -13.55 -22.17
N GLY A 42 -6.45 -14.16 -23.12
CA GLY A 42 -6.46 -13.71 -24.51
C GLY A 42 -5.57 -12.51 -24.82
N ALA A 43 -4.57 -12.23 -23.97
CA ALA A 43 -3.57 -11.22 -24.26
C ALA A 43 -2.96 -11.42 -25.65
N LYS A 44 -2.84 -10.33 -26.41
CA LYS A 44 -2.33 -10.37 -27.81
C LYS A 44 -0.88 -10.86 -27.90
N HIS A 45 -0.08 -10.61 -26.86
CA HIS A 45 1.34 -10.96 -26.78
C HIS A 45 1.65 -11.71 -25.47
N PRO A 46 1.14 -12.95 -25.29
CA PRO A 46 1.21 -13.64 -24.00
C PRO A 46 2.64 -13.93 -23.53
N ASN A 47 3.57 -14.18 -24.45
CA ASN A 47 4.97 -14.45 -24.08
C ASN A 47 5.68 -13.18 -23.62
N ALA A 48 5.42 -12.04 -24.25
CA ALA A 48 5.94 -10.76 -23.79
C ALA A 48 5.34 -10.37 -22.43
N ALA A 49 4.05 -10.62 -22.22
CA ALA A 49 3.39 -10.39 -20.94
C ALA A 49 3.99 -11.26 -19.82
N LYS A 50 4.30 -12.53 -20.10
CA LYS A 50 4.98 -13.41 -19.13
C LYS A 50 6.36 -12.89 -18.77
N LEU A 51 7.16 -12.54 -19.77
CA LEU A 51 8.51 -11.98 -19.56
C LEU A 51 8.45 -10.69 -18.74
N TRP A 52 7.47 -9.83 -19.00
CA TRP A 52 7.24 -8.62 -18.20
C TRP A 52 6.91 -8.96 -16.75
N VAL A 53 6.00 -9.89 -16.50
CA VAL A 53 5.63 -10.29 -15.13
C VAL A 53 6.81 -10.92 -14.40
N GLU A 54 7.59 -11.77 -15.06
CA GLU A 54 8.82 -12.34 -14.47
C GLU A 54 9.81 -11.26 -14.07
N TYR A 55 10.03 -10.24 -14.92
CA TYR A 55 10.87 -9.11 -14.59
C TYR A 55 10.27 -8.25 -13.47
N ALA A 56 8.97 -7.92 -13.55
CA ALA A 56 8.30 -7.09 -12.56
C ALA A 56 8.30 -7.70 -11.15
N LEU A 57 8.36 -9.03 -11.05
CA LEU A 57 8.45 -9.77 -9.78
C LEU A 57 9.90 -10.13 -9.40
N SER A 58 10.89 -9.70 -10.17
CA SER A 58 12.29 -9.93 -9.81
C SER A 58 12.75 -8.98 -8.70
N PRO A 59 13.69 -9.40 -7.83
CA PRO A 59 14.29 -8.52 -6.82
C PRO A 59 14.85 -7.23 -7.44
N GLU A 60 15.50 -7.35 -8.60
CA GLU A 60 16.05 -6.21 -9.34
C GLU A 60 14.99 -5.14 -9.62
N CYS A 61 13.80 -5.53 -10.06
CA CYS A 61 12.72 -4.60 -10.39
C CYS A 61 12.05 -4.03 -9.14
N VAL A 62 11.68 -4.86 -8.18
CA VAL A 62 10.93 -4.40 -7.00
C VAL A 62 11.77 -3.48 -6.10
N GLU A 63 13.07 -3.70 -6.03
CA GLU A 63 14.00 -2.84 -5.27
C GLU A 63 14.17 -1.43 -5.88
N LEU A 64 13.78 -1.23 -7.14
CA LEU A 64 13.78 0.10 -7.75
C LEU A 64 12.75 1.04 -7.10
N ALA A 65 11.71 0.50 -6.48
CA ALA A 65 10.66 1.29 -5.83
C ALA A 65 11.24 2.22 -4.75
N ALA A 66 12.07 1.70 -3.85
CA ALA A 66 12.70 2.49 -2.79
C ALA A 66 13.64 3.58 -3.33
N LYS A 67 14.34 3.30 -4.43
CA LYS A 67 15.21 4.29 -5.09
C LYS A 67 14.44 5.45 -5.74
N ASN A 68 13.13 5.26 -5.91
CA ASN A 68 12.23 6.24 -6.51
C ASN A 68 11.17 6.74 -5.50
N GLY A 69 11.47 6.70 -4.20
CA GLY A 69 10.65 7.29 -3.16
C GLY A 69 9.42 6.47 -2.74
N SER A 70 9.37 5.19 -3.10
CA SER A 70 8.31 4.27 -2.66
C SER A 70 8.87 3.27 -1.65
N TYR A 71 8.53 3.45 -0.38
CA TYR A 71 9.08 2.71 0.76
C TYR A 71 8.19 1.58 1.25
N GLN A 72 7.43 0.96 0.33
CA GLN A 72 6.57 -0.19 0.62
C GLN A 72 7.40 -1.43 0.94
N PHE A 73 6.88 -2.30 1.82
CA PHE A 73 7.46 -3.62 2.00
C PHE A 73 7.35 -4.46 0.73
N LEU A 74 8.41 -5.18 0.46
CA LEU A 74 8.48 -6.08 -0.69
C LEU A 74 8.11 -7.49 -0.27
N VAL A 75 7.20 -8.12 -1.01
CA VAL A 75 6.74 -9.50 -0.74
C VAL A 75 7.56 -10.58 -1.46
N ILE A 76 8.66 -10.18 -2.10
CA ILE A 76 9.58 -11.09 -2.78
C ILE A 76 10.68 -11.50 -1.80
N ASP A 77 10.79 -12.78 -1.49
CA ASP A 77 11.66 -13.34 -0.44
C ASP A 77 13.13 -12.93 -0.54
N ASN A 78 13.66 -12.79 -1.74
CA ASN A 78 15.07 -12.47 -1.98
C ASN A 78 15.33 -10.98 -2.24
N ALA A 79 14.31 -10.12 -2.11
CA ALA A 79 14.45 -8.70 -2.32
C ALA A 79 14.90 -7.98 -1.04
N LYS A 80 15.78 -6.98 -1.20
CA LYS A 80 16.24 -6.15 -0.10
C LYS A 80 15.15 -5.15 0.27
N GLN A 81 14.66 -5.22 1.50
CA GLN A 81 13.66 -4.28 2.03
C GLN A 81 14.19 -2.84 2.08
N PRO A 82 13.33 -1.83 1.92
CA PRO A 82 13.70 -0.43 2.08
C PRO A 82 14.28 -0.16 3.47
N GLU A 83 15.46 0.42 3.54
CA GLU A 83 16.10 0.78 4.83
C GLU A 83 15.24 1.76 5.62
N GLN A 84 14.60 2.70 4.93
CA GLN A 84 13.70 3.68 5.51
C GLN A 84 12.51 3.04 6.24
N ALA A 85 11.98 1.93 5.75
CA ALA A 85 10.90 1.23 6.42
C ALA A 85 11.31 0.79 7.84
N ALA A 86 12.52 0.24 7.99
CA ALA A 86 13.05 -0.17 9.29
C ALA A 86 13.40 1.04 10.19
N GLU A 87 13.96 2.12 9.63
CA GLU A 87 14.29 3.34 10.37
C GLU A 87 13.05 3.99 11.00
N PHE A 88 11.91 3.93 10.32
CA PHE A 88 10.63 4.44 10.84
C PHE A 88 9.86 3.42 11.67
N GLY A 89 10.44 2.23 11.94
CA GLY A 89 9.85 1.21 12.78
C GLY A 89 8.65 0.49 12.16
N LEU A 90 8.54 0.49 10.84
CA LEU A 90 7.55 -0.32 10.16
C LEU A 90 7.87 -1.79 10.33
N ASP A 91 6.87 -2.57 10.70
CA ASP A 91 6.98 -4.01 10.90
C ASP A 91 5.88 -4.71 10.09
N PRO A 92 6.23 -5.53 9.10
CA PRO A 92 5.26 -6.25 8.28
C PRO A 92 4.46 -7.30 9.07
N GLU A 93 4.92 -7.66 10.28
CA GLU A 93 4.21 -8.58 11.16
C GLU A 93 3.21 -7.87 12.10
N ASN A 94 3.36 -6.54 12.26
CA ASN A 94 2.43 -5.73 13.07
C ASN A 94 1.17 -5.36 12.28
N VAL A 95 0.49 -6.36 11.76
CA VAL A 95 -0.75 -6.21 11.00
C VAL A 95 -1.92 -6.83 11.77
N MET A 96 -3.10 -6.23 11.60
CA MET A 96 -4.33 -6.79 12.18
C MET A 96 -4.78 -8.02 11.40
N ASP A 97 -5.52 -8.89 12.07
CA ASP A 97 -6.27 -9.96 11.39
C ASP A 97 -7.38 -9.31 10.56
N TYR A 98 -7.18 -9.27 9.25
CA TYR A 98 -8.03 -8.53 8.32
C TYR A 98 -8.87 -9.50 7.50
N ASP A 99 -10.19 -9.47 7.70
CA ASP A 99 -11.13 -10.28 6.94
C ASP A 99 -11.42 -9.64 5.57
N PHE A 100 -10.70 -10.08 4.56
CA PHE A 100 -10.86 -9.61 3.18
C PHE A 100 -12.23 -9.95 2.58
N GLU A 101 -12.86 -11.05 3.01
CA GLU A 101 -14.16 -11.45 2.49
C GLU A 101 -15.27 -10.59 3.09
N ASP A 102 -15.20 -10.33 4.38
CA ASP A 102 -16.09 -9.37 5.04
C ASP A 102 -15.96 -7.97 4.44
N ALA A 103 -14.73 -7.48 4.30
CA ALA A 103 -14.45 -6.18 3.70
C ALA A 103 -15.03 -6.07 2.27
N LYS A 104 -14.85 -7.08 1.43
CA LYS A 104 -15.39 -7.14 0.07
C LYS A 104 -16.92 -7.07 0.06
N ASN A 105 -17.56 -7.79 0.97
CA ASN A 105 -19.02 -7.88 1.02
C ASN A 105 -19.68 -6.63 1.61
N ASN A 106 -18.99 -5.93 2.52
CA ASN A 106 -19.54 -4.83 3.30
C ASN A 106 -18.89 -3.46 3.00
N ILE A 107 -18.01 -3.35 2.00
CA ILE A 107 -17.26 -2.11 1.72
C ILE A 107 -18.16 -0.87 1.57
N LYS A 108 -19.32 -1.00 0.94
CA LYS A 108 -20.25 0.13 0.77
C LYS A 108 -20.78 0.62 2.12
N THR A 109 -21.19 -0.29 2.98
CA THR A 109 -21.68 0.02 4.33
C THR A 109 -20.58 0.70 5.15
N TYR A 110 -19.38 0.16 5.13
CA TYR A 110 -18.25 0.75 5.86
C TYR A 110 -17.87 2.14 5.37
N VAL A 111 -17.88 2.37 4.06
CA VAL A 111 -17.67 3.70 3.48
C VAL A 111 -18.76 4.67 3.93
N GLU A 112 -20.02 4.27 3.87
CA GLU A 112 -21.15 5.11 4.32
C GLU A 112 -21.07 5.44 5.82
N GLU A 113 -20.72 4.47 6.67
CA GLU A 113 -20.53 4.70 8.10
C GLU A 113 -19.39 5.67 8.40
N VAL A 114 -18.25 5.50 7.75
CA VAL A 114 -17.10 6.43 7.90
C VAL A 114 -17.48 7.83 7.42
N MET A 115 -18.13 7.95 6.26
CA MET A 115 -18.56 9.25 5.73
C MET A 115 -19.56 9.94 6.66
N ASN A 116 -20.49 9.18 7.23
CA ASN A 116 -21.44 9.72 8.20
C ASN A 116 -20.75 10.19 9.49
N ALA A 117 -19.78 9.41 9.99
CA ALA A 117 -18.99 9.76 11.17
C ALA A 117 -18.13 11.02 10.96
N LEU A 118 -17.68 11.26 9.74
CA LEU A 118 -16.92 12.47 9.36
C LEU A 118 -17.79 13.69 9.07
N GLY A 119 -19.11 13.62 9.30
CA GLY A 119 -20.01 14.77 9.18
C GLY A 119 -20.71 14.91 7.83
N GLY A 120 -20.84 13.81 7.10
CA GLY A 120 -21.60 13.77 5.83
C GLY A 120 -20.82 14.31 4.64
N GLY A 121 -20.31 13.44 3.90
CA GLY A 121 -19.76 13.44 2.58
C GLY A 121 -19.36 14.76 1.92
N ASP A 122 -18.10 14.91 1.75
CA ASP A 122 -17.56 15.74 0.67
C ASP A 122 -18.12 15.22 -0.66
N ASP A 123 -18.75 16.11 -1.45
CA ASP A 123 -19.31 15.77 -2.78
C ASP A 123 -18.31 15.11 -3.75
N ARG A 124 -17.02 15.19 -3.44
CA ARG A 124 -15.93 14.54 -4.18
C ARG A 124 -16.01 13.00 -4.19
N PHE A 125 -16.77 12.40 -3.29
CA PHE A 125 -16.90 10.94 -3.16
C PHE A 125 -18.28 10.40 -3.54
N LYS A 126 -19.17 11.27 -4.07
CA LYS A 126 -20.44 10.82 -4.65
C LYS A 126 -20.15 10.20 -6.01
N THR A 127 -20.09 8.88 -6.07
CA THR A 127 -20.14 8.16 -7.34
C THR A 127 -21.58 8.23 -7.89
N GLU A 128 -21.73 8.77 -9.09
CA GLU A 128 -22.99 8.69 -9.87
C GLU A 128 -23.30 7.23 -10.24
#